data_e7e315626bc1f962ea549f7bf804dbb7
#
_entry.id   e7e315626bc1f962ea549f7bf804dbb7
#
_cell.length_a   1.000
_cell.length_b   1.000
_cell.length_c   1.000
_cell.angle_alpha   90.00
_cell.angle_beta   90.00
_cell.angle_gamma   90.00
#
_symmetry.space_group_name_H-M   'P 1'
#
loop_
_entity.id
_entity.type
_entity.pdbx_description
1 polymer ?
#
loop_
_entity_poly.entity_id
_entity_poly.type
_entity_poly.pdbx_seq_one_letter_code
_entity_poly.pdbx_strand_id
1 'polypeptide(L)'
;MTFPFRSTQQPPIESYFQEHFSDESLKREAQRAGVLSALFLFSTVMLALLQPFLRADNLMYLPGPIMLTVAPYLVGMGIYEWGIRRLFRQQLERHQDLPTFFKFANATFEITSISFILLIVSRHLGDPLLVLNSPLAYIYLFFIILSTLRLNLWLSAYTGFIAGAEFIGVYFLIAKPGLVEPYLEIDMFLHLPLMFIAKGGLLILAGMAAGYVSRQIRQSITDTIRATETEQQAVTLFGQQVSPEIARAVLEQKGNYQSHRMRVAVMFLDIRDFTKYASHETPEDVMAYQNTFFGIIIRIVEQYGGVVNQFLGDGCMITFGAPVEVDNPAEVAVEAGFTILKEIRKAVNDELMIPTTIGIGIHLGDAVVGNIGTETRQQYSVTGNVVILAARIEQLNKPFHTQFLVSREVYESLTNPPETVRALGPTVIKGVDEEIELYQLF
;
A
#
# COMPACT_ATOMS: atom_id res chain seq x y z
N MET A 1 5.00 -14.76 35.96
CA MET A 1 5.88 -14.32 34.84
C MET A 1 4.97 -13.76 33.76
N THR A 2 4.92 -12.46 33.66
CA THR A 2 4.13 -11.73 32.67
C THR A 2 4.80 -11.90 31.32
N PHE A 3 4.20 -12.65 30.41
CA PHE A 3 4.58 -12.66 29.01
C PHE A 3 4.27 -11.29 28.42
N PRO A 4 5.23 -10.58 27.82
CA PRO A 4 4.94 -9.38 27.09
C PRO A 4 4.25 -9.81 25.78
N PHE A 5 2.94 -9.68 25.71
CA PHE A 5 2.28 -9.44 24.42
C PHE A 5 2.98 -8.20 23.86
N ARG A 6 3.94 -8.40 22.97
CA ARG A 6 4.33 -7.35 22.03
C ARG A 6 3.10 -7.09 21.16
N SER A 7 2.25 -6.20 21.65
CA SER A 7 1.42 -5.43 20.73
C SER A 7 2.43 -4.82 19.77
N THR A 8 2.44 -5.27 18.53
CA THR A 8 2.97 -4.50 17.43
C THR A 8 2.10 -3.25 17.39
N GLN A 9 2.43 -2.26 18.24
CA GLN A 9 1.89 -0.93 18.12
C GLN A 9 2.29 -0.48 16.72
N GLN A 10 1.32 -0.54 15.81
CA GLN A 10 1.47 0.15 14.54
C GLN A 10 1.85 1.59 14.88
N PRO A 11 2.85 2.15 14.21
CA PRO A 11 3.26 3.52 14.47
C PRO A 11 2.02 4.43 14.36
N PRO A 12 1.94 5.52 15.14
CA PRO A 12 0.82 6.45 15.06
C PRO A 12 0.56 6.79 13.59
N ILE A 13 -0.71 6.80 13.18
CA ILE A 13 -1.16 7.02 11.79
C ILE A 13 -0.44 8.22 11.14
N GLU A 14 -0.16 9.23 11.94
CA GLU A 14 0.53 10.45 11.51
C GLU A 14 2.01 10.22 11.15
N SER A 15 2.71 9.30 11.81
CA SER A 15 4.11 8.96 11.50
C SER A 15 4.23 8.13 10.23
N TYR A 16 3.34 7.17 10.02
CA TYR A 16 3.25 6.36 8.81
C TYR A 16 2.93 7.24 7.59
N PHE A 17 1.97 8.16 7.74
CA PHE A 17 1.62 9.13 6.70
C PHE A 17 2.79 10.04 6.34
N GLN A 18 3.49 10.60 7.34
CA GLN A 18 4.63 11.48 7.10
C GLN A 18 5.77 10.76 6.38
N GLU A 19 6.05 9.52 6.73
CA GLU A 19 7.08 8.70 6.10
C GLU A 19 6.75 8.41 4.63
N HIS A 20 5.55 7.90 4.34
CA HIS A 20 5.11 7.59 2.97
C HIS A 20 5.01 8.83 2.08
N PHE A 21 4.55 9.95 2.64
CA PHE A 21 4.50 11.21 1.90
C PHE A 21 5.90 11.76 1.61
N SER A 22 6.83 11.64 2.56
CA SER A 22 8.24 12.02 2.37
C SER A 22 8.88 11.21 1.25
N ASP A 23 8.70 9.88 1.28
CA ASP A 23 9.24 8.98 0.25
C ASP A 23 8.68 9.29 -1.15
N GLU A 24 7.36 9.53 -1.27
CA GLU A 24 6.77 9.90 -2.56
C GLU A 24 7.26 11.27 -3.05
N SER A 25 7.47 12.23 -2.15
CA SER A 25 8.07 13.53 -2.47
C SER A 25 9.50 13.38 -2.99
N LEU A 26 10.34 12.60 -2.32
CA LEU A 26 11.72 12.31 -2.74
C LEU A 26 11.78 11.61 -4.09
N LYS A 27 10.89 10.65 -4.31
CA LYS A 27 10.77 9.92 -5.57
C LYS A 27 10.44 10.85 -6.74
N ARG A 28 9.50 11.78 -6.55
CA ARG A 28 9.13 12.77 -7.57
C ARG A 28 10.24 13.78 -7.85
N GLU A 29 10.95 14.25 -6.83
CA GLU A 29 12.14 15.09 -7.03
C GLU A 29 13.23 14.35 -7.82
N ALA A 30 13.48 13.08 -7.51
CA ALA A 30 14.43 12.26 -8.27
C ALA A 30 13.98 12.03 -9.72
N GLN A 31 12.67 11.88 -9.97
CA GLN A 31 12.11 11.79 -11.32
C GLN A 31 12.29 13.11 -12.07
N ARG A 32 11.96 14.25 -11.44
CA ARG A 32 12.13 15.59 -12.00
C ARG A 32 13.58 15.83 -12.45
N ALA A 33 14.53 15.60 -11.56
CA ALA A 33 15.94 15.74 -11.87
C ALA A 33 16.38 14.79 -13.00
N GLY A 34 15.82 13.59 -13.05
CA GLY A 34 16.07 12.65 -14.15
C GLY A 34 15.56 13.14 -15.49
N VAL A 35 14.36 13.75 -15.54
CA VAL A 35 13.78 14.35 -16.75
C VAL A 35 14.63 15.54 -17.21
N LEU A 36 15.02 16.43 -16.29
CA LEU A 36 15.90 17.56 -16.60
C LEU A 36 17.26 17.11 -17.14
N SER A 37 17.89 16.15 -16.49
CA SER A 37 19.15 15.57 -16.97
C SER A 37 19.02 15.02 -18.40
N ALA A 38 17.97 14.26 -18.69
CA ALA A 38 17.71 13.70 -20.01
C ALA A 38 17.45 14.81 -21.05
N LEU A 39 16.69 15.86 -20.69
CA LEU A 39 16.42 17.00 -21.58
C LEU A 39 17.70 17.77 -21.92
N PHE A 40 18.58 18.03 -20.97
CA PHE A 40 19.83 18.71 -21.21
C PHE A 40 20.77 17.90 -22.10
N LEU A 41 20.89 16.60 -21.86
CA LEU A 41 21.71 15.72 -22.70
C LEU A 41 21.12 15.59 -24.12
N PHE A 42 19.80 15.44 -24.24
CA PHE A 42 19.11 15.43 -25.53
C PHE A 42 19.33 16.75 -26.29
N SER A 43 19.21 17.89 -25.61
CA SER A 43 19.45 19.21 -26.22
C SER A 43 20.90 19.36 -26.72
N THR A 44 21.86 18.78 -25.99
CA THR A 44 23.26 18.74 -26.42
C THR A 44 23.43 17.94 -27.71
N VAL A 45 22.83 16.75 -27.79
CA VAL A 45 22.88 15.88 -28.98
C VAL A 45 22.20 16.58 -30.17
N MET A 46 21.00 17.16 -29.96
CA MET A 46 20.27 17.91 -30.99
C MET A 46 21.08 19.09 -31.51
N LEU A 47 21.73 19.85 -30.64
CA LEU A 47 22.57 20.96 -31.02
C LEU A 47 23.75 20.49 -31.91
N ALA A 48 24.39 19.37 -31.55
CA ALA A 48 25.47 18.78 -32.34
C ALA A 48 25.01 18.25 -33.69
N LEU A 49 23.82 17.64 -33.77
CA LEU A 49 23.25 17.11 -35.04
C LEU A 49 22.75 18.21 -35.97
N LEU A 50 22.23 19.31 -35.44
CA LEU A 50 21.72 20.43 -36.23
C LEU A 50 22.83 21.32 -36.79
N GLN A 51 24.01 21.31 -36.16
CA GLN A 51 25.13 22.16 -36.57
C GLN A 51 25.52 22.06 -38.06
N PRO A 52 25.68 20.86 -38.67
CA PRO A 52 26.04 20.76 -40.07
C PRO A 52 24.95 21.33 -41.01
N PHE A 53 23.64 21.17 -40.68
CA PHE A 53 22.54 21.72 -41.46
C PHE A 53 22.47 23.26 -41.41
N LEU A 54 22.66 23.83 -40.20
CA LEU A 54 22.70 25.28 -40.00
C LEU A 54 23.89 25.93 -40.73
N ARG A 55 24.98 25.23 -40.97
CA ARG A 55 26.13 25.70 -41.76
C ARG A 55 25.87 25.63 -43.27
N ALA A 56 25.12 24.63 -43.76
CA ALA A 56 24.94 24.41 -45.17
C ALA A 56 24.02 25.47 -45.83
N ASP A 57 23.04 26.01 -45.12
CA ASP A 57 22.01 26.88 -45.69
C ASP A 57 22.22 28.38 -45.44
N ASN A 58 23.30 28.80 -44.79
CA ASN A 58 23.57 30.21 -44.32
C ASN A 58 22.38 30.82 -43.51
N LEU A 59 21.43 30.01 -43.10
CA LEU A 59 20.18 30.45 -42.48
C LEU A 59 20.32 30.91 -41.04
N MET A 60 21.30 30.39 -40.29
CA MET A 60 21.56 30.83 -38.95
C MET A 60 22.96 30.36 -38.48
N TYR A 61 23.96 31.19 -38.77
CA TYR A 61 25.32 30.95 -38.27
C TYR A 61 25.35 31.23 -36.77
N LEU A 62 25.24 30.19 -35.95
CA LEU A 62 25.61 30.29 -34.53
C LEU A 62 27.14 30.47 -34.48
N PRO A 63 27.65 31.63 -34.06
CA PRO A 63 29.09 31.85 -33.99
C PRO A 63 29.76 30.75 -33.19
N GLY A 64 30.93 30.26 -33.67
CA GLY A 64 31.67 29.20 -33.02
C GLY A 64 31.84 29.40 -31.47
N PRO A 65 32.08 30.64 -30.98
CA PRO A 65 32.12 30.96 -29.57
C PRO A 65 30.85 30.62 -28.77
N ILE A 66 29.66 30.76 -29.37
CA ILE A 66 28.37 30.42 -28.70
C ILE A 66 28.26 28.92 -28.50
N MET A 67 28.66 28.13 -29.47
CA MET A 67 28.65 26.68 -29.34
C MET A 67 29.64 26.18 -28.28
N LEU A 68 30.81 26.80 -28.20
CA LEU A 68 31.81 26.51 -27.19
C LEU A 68 31.33 26.85 -25.76
N THR A 69 30.30 27.66 -25.61
CA THR A 69 29.74 28.02 -24.29
C THR A 69 28.45 27.28 -23.97
N VAL A 70 27.55 27.15 -24.95
CA VAL A 70 26.21 26.51 -24.72
C VAL A 70 26.33 24.99 -24.54
N ALA A 71 27.13 24.31 -25.35
CA ALA A 71 27.27 22.86 -25.26
C ALA A 71 27.86 22.39 -23.93
N PRO A 72 28.98 22.95 -23.42
CA PRO A 72 29.50 22.62 -22.08
C PRO A 72 28.49 22.94 -20.95
N TYR A 73 27.73 24.04 -21.06
CA TYR A 73 26.69 24.37 -20.11
C TYR A 73 25.61 23.30 -20.08
N LEU A 74 25.08 22.86 -21.22
CA LEU A 74 24.04 21.83 -21.28
C LEU A 74 24.56 20.50 -20.70
N VAL A 75 25.79 20.10 -21.03
CA VAL A 75 26.42 18.91 -20.45
C VAL A 75 26.60 19.06 -18.94
N GLY A 76 27.10 20.19 -18.49
CA GLY A 76 27.33 20.49 -17.07
C GLY A 76 26.02 20.43 -16.26
N MET A 77 24.95 21.03 -16.78
CA MET A 77 23.63 20.97 -16.17
C MET A 77 23.05 19.55 -16.19
N GLY A 78 23.25 18.81 -17.26
CA GLY A 78 22.86 17.40 -17.34
C GLY A 78 23.54 16.53 -16.27
N ILE A 79 24.84 16.74 -16.06
CA ILE A 79 25.62 16.05 -15.01
C ILE A 79 25.19 16.51 -13.61
N TYR A 80 24.95 17.80 -13.42
CA TYR A 80 24.44 18.35 -12.16
C TYR A 80 23.10 17.71 -11.78
N GLU A 81 22.13 17.71 -12.66
CA GLU A 81 20.80 17.11 -12.43
C GLU A 81 20.90 15.59 -12.21
N TRP A 82 21.81 14.90 -12.89
CA TRP A 82 22.08 13.50 -12.62
C TRP A 82 22.61 13.27 -11.20
N GLY A 83 23.49 14.15 -10.72
CA GLY A 83 24.01 14.15 -9.35
C GLY A 83 22.88 14.40 -8.32
N ILE A 84 22.01 15.38 -8.58
CA ILE A 84 20.83 15.68 -7.76
C ILE A 84 19.88 14.47 -7.70
N ARG A 85 19.61 13.85 -8.86
CA ARG A 85 18.81 12.60 -8.92
C ARG A 85 19.40 11.50 -8.03
N ARG A 86 20.73 11.31 -8.09
CA ARG A 86 21.43 10.30 -7.28
C ARG A 86 21.31 10.61 -5.79
N LEU A 87 21.43 11.88 -5.41
CA LEU A 87 21.28 12.32 -4.02
C LEU A 87 19.87 12.05 -3.50
N PHE A 88 18.82 12.42 -4.25
CA PHE A 88 17.44 12.15 -3.83
C PHE A 88 17.14 10.65 -3.72
N ARG A 89 17.70 9.81 -4.60
CA ARG A 89 17.56 8.35 -4.50
C ARG A 89 18.26 7.78 -3.26
N GLN A 90 19.45 8.26 -2.93
CA GLN A 90 20.15 7.83 -1.72
C GLN A 90 19.38 8.23 -0.44
N GLN A 91 18.75 9.40 -0.44
CA GLN A 91 17.92 9.83 0.69
C GLN A 91 16.64 9.00 0.79
N LEU A 92 16.03 8.65 -0.35
CA LEU A 92 14.89 7.74 -0.40
C LEU A 92 15.23 6.37 0.19
N GLU A 93 16.39 5.79 -0.14
CA GLU A 93 16.86 4.52 0.43
C GLU A 93 17.11 4.60 1.95
N ARG A 94 17.37 5.80 2.47
CA ARG A 94 17.60 6.06 3.90
C ARG A 94 16.36 6.50 4.66
N HIS A 95 15.22 6.67 3.97
CA HIS A 95 13.98 7.25 4.51
C HIS A 95 14.21 8.60 5.24
N GLN A 96 15.10 9.43 4.69
CA GLN A 96 15.45 10.74 5.28
C GLN A 96 15.17 11.86 4.29
N ASP A 97 14.35 12.84 4.69
CA ASP A 97 14.09 14.00 3.85
C ASP A 97 15.28 14.99 3.88
N LEU A 98 15.44 15.73 2.78
CA LEU A 98 16.44 16.78 2.70
C LEU A 98 15.95 18.06 3.38
N PRO A 99 16.86 18.84 4.01
CA PRO A 99 16.50 20.12 4.59
C PRO A 99 15.81 21.03 3.58
N THR A 100 14.77 21.74 4.02
CA THR A 100 13.99 22.66 3.16
C THR A 100 14.89 23.70 2.48
N PHE A 101 15.89 24.20 3.20
CA PHE A 101 16.87 25.14 2.64
C PHE A 101 17.57 24.57 1.39
N PHE A 102 17.94 23.29 1.40
CA PHE A 102 18.58 22.66 0.24
C PHE A 102 17.66 22.68 -0.99
N LYS A 103 16.37 22.41 -0.80
CA LYS A 103 15.37 22.40 -1.89
C LYS A 103 15.24 23.80 -2.52
N PHE A 104 15.24 24.87 -1.70
CA PHE A 104 15.22 26.27 -2.18
C PHE A 104 16.54 26.66 -2.85
N ALA A 105 17.67 26.31 -2.28
CA ALA A 105 18.99 26.59 -2.86
C ALA A 105 19.16 25.91 -4.23
N ASN A 106 18.71 24.64 -4.35
CA ASN A 106 18.70 23.93 -5.63
C ASN A 106 17.84 24.64 -6.67
N ALA A 107 16.62 25.09 -6.30
CA ALA A 107 15.75 25.83 -7.20
C ALA A 107 16.36 27.15 -7.66
N THR A 108 17.00 27.88 -6.74
CA THR A 108 17.72 29.12 -7.09
C THR A 108 18.85 28.82 -8.07
N PHE A 109 19.70 27.82 -7.78
CA PHE A 109 20.79 27.46 -8.68
C PHE A 109 20.32 27.10 -10.09
N GLU A 110 19.27 26.29 -10.22
CA GLU A 110 18.67 25.91 -11.49
C GLU A 110 18.25 27.15 -12.29
N ILE A 111 17.53 28.10 -11.69
CA ILE A 111 17.06 29.33 -12.36
C ILE A 111 18.20 30.28 -12.68
N THR A 112 19.09 30.53 -11.72
CA THR A 112 20.23 31.45 -11.91
C THR A 112 21.18 30.93 -12.98
N SER A 113 21.31 29.61 -13.15
CA SER A 113 22.10 29.03 -14.22
C SER A 113 21.58 29.40 -15.63
N ILE A 114 20.23 29.51 -15.77
CA ILE A 114 19.61 29.97 -17.03
C ILE A 114 19.92 31.44 -17.27
N SER A 115 19.76 32.28 -16.25
CA SER A 115 20.11 33.70 -16.33
C SER A 115 21.58 33.88 -16.77
N PHE A 116 22.47 33.08 -16.20
CA PHE A 116 23.91 33.13 -16.48
C PHE A 116 24.20 32.75 -17.94
N ILE A 117 23.60 31.70 -18.50
CA ILE A 117 23.81 31.33 -19.90
C ILE A 117 23.24 32.38 -20.85
N LEU A 118 22.07 32.97 -20.54
CA LEU A 118 21.49 34.07 -21.35
C LEU A 118 22.42 35.28 -21.37
N LEU A 119 23.09 35.61 -20.25
CA LEU A 119 24.07 36.66 -20.15
C LEU A 119 25.32 36.40 -21.04
N ILE A 120 25.83 35.17 -21.00
CA ILE A 120 26.98 34.79 -21.81
C ILE A 120 26.66 34.86 -23.30
N VAL A 121 25.52 34.29 -23.69
CA VAL A 121 25.08 34.28 -25.09
C VAL A 121 24.82 35.72 -25.61
N SER A 122 24.21 36.59 -24.79
CA SER A 122 23.99 37.99 -25.17
C SER A 122 25.31 38.78 -25.36
N ARG A 123 26.32 38.51 -24.57
CA ARG A 123 27.66 39.10 -24.78
C ARG A 123 28.32 38.66 -26.08
N HIS A 124 28.13 37.40 -26.49
CA HIS A 124 28.71 36.87 -27.70
C HIS A 124 27.98 37.36 -28.96
N LEU A 125 26.67 37.56 -28.90
CA LEU A 125 25.88 38.06 -30.01
C LEU A 125 25.92 39.56 -30.12
N GLY A 126 26.35 40.29 -29.09
CA GLY A 126 26.36 41.75 -29.08
C GLY A 126 24.98 42.41 -29.00
N ASP A 127 23.90 41.60 -29.00
CA ASP A 127 22.51 42.06 -28.92
C ASP A 127 21.77 41.33 -27.81
N PRO A 128 21.70 41.87 -26.59
CA PRO A 128 20.96 41.28 -25.49
C PRO A 128 19.45 41.18 -25.71
N LEU A 129 18.87 42.09 -26.49
CA LEU A 129 17.42 42.06 -26.75
C LEU A 129 17.03 40.89 -27.63
N LEU A 130 17.87 40.57 -28.63
CA LEU A 130 17.67 39.40 -29.47
C LEU A 130 17.58 38.13 -28.64
N VAL A 131 18.48 37.98 -27.63
CA VAL A 131 18.53 36.81 -26.76
C VAL A 131 17.31 36.74 -25.83
N LEU A 132 16.89 37.85 -25.21
CA LEU A 132 15.72 37.92 -24.34
C LEU A 132 14.39 37.73 -25.11
N ASN A 133 14.36 37.98 -26.41
CA ASN A 133 13.22 37.72 -27.28
C ASN A 133 13.30 36.34 -27.96
N SER A 134 14.42 35.63 -27.86
CA SER A 134 14.61 34.31 -28.48
C SER A 134 13.90 33.19 -27.69
N PRO A 135 13.72 32.01 -28.27
CA PRO A 135 13.22 30.83 -27.58
C PRO A 135 14.03 30.40 -26.36
N LEU A 136 15.30 30.81 -26.24
CA LEU A 136 16.15 30.51 -25.08
C LEU A 136 15.56 31.05 -23.77
N ALA A 137 14.88 32.20 -23.81
CA ALA A 137 14.21 32.76 -22.64
C ALA A 137 13.05 31.90 -22.13
N TYR A 138 12.44 31.05 -22.98
CA TYR A 138 11.37 30.14 -22.55
C TYR A 138 11.84 28.94 -21.74
N ILE A 139 13.15 28.71 -21.61
CA ILE A 139 13.70 27.66 -20.75
C ILE A 139 13.25 27.84 -19.31
N TYR A 140 13.06 29.08 -18.84
CA TYR A 140 12.49 29.33 -17.51
C TYR A 140 11.13 28.64 -17.28
N LEU A 141 10.26 28.63 -18.30
CA LEU A 141 8.95 27.97 -18.21
C LEU A 141 9.07 26.47 -17.99
N PHE A 142 10.10 25.82 -18.59
CA PHE A 142 10.35 24.39 -18.35
C PHE A 142 10.62 24.11 -16.88
N PHE A 143 11.49 24.90 -16.24
CA PHE A 143 11.77 24.73 -14.82
C PHE A 143 10.56 25.03 -13.93
N ILE A 144 9.78 26.07 -14.30
CA ILE A 144 8.54 26.43 -13.60
C ILE A 144 7.52 25.29 -13.70
N ILE A 145 7.30 24.74 -14.91
CA ILE A 145 6.38 23.61 -15.11
C ILE A 145 6.85 22.38 -14.32
N LEU A 146 8.13 22.02 -14.42
CA LEU A 146 8.67 20.87 -13.72
C LEU A 146 8.73 21.07 -12.20
N SER A 147 8.66 22.33 -11.72
CA SER A 147 8.56 22.60 -10.28
C SER A 147 7.26 22.08 -9.66
N THR A 148 6.22 21.81 -10.45
CA THR A 148 4.97 21.18 -9.97
C THR A 148 5.22 19.82 -9.34
N LEU A 149 6.23 19.08 -9.82
CA LEU A 149 6.62 17.77 -9.29
C LEU A 149 7.26 17.84 -7.90
N ARG A 150 7.61 19.03 -7.41
CA ARG A 150 8.14 19.24 -6.04
C ARG A 150 7.05 19.11 -4.97
N LEU A 151 5.79 19.04 -5.34
CA LEU A 151 4.62 18.93 -4.46
C LEU A 151 4.58 19.99 -3.34
N ASN A 152 5.19 21.14 -3.59
CA ASN A 152 5.29 22.24 -2.64
C ASN A 152 4.91 23.57 -3.30
N LEU A 153 3.78 24.15 -2.87
CA LEU A 153 3.25 25.41 -3.39
C LEU A 153 4.28 26.52 -3.32
N TRP A 154 4.91 26.70 -2.14
CA TRP A 154 5.84 27.79 -1.89
C TRP A 154 7.13 27.66 -2.71
N LEU A 155 7.62 26.44 -2.90
CA LEU A 155 8.83 26.20 -3.68
C LEU A 155 8.59 26.44 -5.17
N SER A 156 7.43 26.08 -5.71
CA SER A 156 7.06 26.36 -7.10
C SER A 156 6.79 27.84 -7.33
N ALA A 157 6.08 28.50 -6.44
CA ALA A 157 5.87 29.96 -6.50
C ALA A 157 7.20 30.74 -6.40
N TYR A 158 8.08 30.31 -5.53
CA TYR A 158 9.44 30.87 -5.39
C TYR A 158 10.27 30.70 -6.68
N THR A 159 10.20 29.53 -7.32
CA THR A 159 10.89 29.25 -8.59
C THR A 159 10.42 30.25 -9.67
N GLY A 160 9.12 30.52 -9.78
CA GLY A 160 8.60 31.50 -10.71
C GLY A 160 8.96 32.94 -10.34
N PHE A 161 8.95 33.27 -9.04
CA PHE A 161 9.35 34.59 -8.55
C PHE A 161 10.82 34.91 -8.90
N ILE A 162 11.75 33.99 -8.60
CA ILE A 162 13.16 34.16 -8.94
C ILE A 162 13.34 34.25 -10.46
N ALA A 163 12.69 33.40 -11.24
CA ALA A 163 12.76 33.43 -12.69
C ALA A 163 12.30 34.79 -13.27
N GLY A 164 11.17 35.33 -12.80
CA GLY A 164 10.68 36.63 -13.21
C GLY A 164 11.56 37.80 -12.78
N ALA A 165 12.03 37.77 -11.53
CA ALA A 165 12.93 38.78 -10.98
C ALA A 165 14.29 38.83 -11.73
N GLU A 166 14.91 37.66 -11.97
CA GLU A 166 16.16 37.55 -12.70
C GLU A 166 15.99 37.96 -14.18
N PHE A 167 14.89 37.53 -14.83
CA PHE A 167 14.61 37.94 -16.21
C PHE A 167 14.48 39.48 -16.35
N ILE A 168 13.76 40.13 -15.43
CA ILE A 168 13.65 41.58 -15.39
C ILE A 168 15.02 42.21 -15.07
N GLY A 169 15.77 41.61 -14.13
CA GLY A 169 17.12 42.05 -13.77
C GLY A 169 18.09 42.03 -14.96
N VAL A 170 18.11 40.95 -15.73
CA VAL A 170 18.93 40.82 -16.96
C VAL A 170 18.59 41.94 -17.96
N TYR A 171 17.30 42.22 -18.14
CA TYR A 171 16.90 43.33 -19.01
C TYR A 171 17.43 44.68 -18.53
N PHE A 172 17.23 45.07 -17.28
CA PHE A 172 17.60 46.38 -16.77
C PHE A 172 19.13 46.56 -16.63
N LEU A 173 19.83 45.49 -16.28
CA LEU A 173 21.27 45.57 -16.02
C LEU A 173 22.12 45.49 -17.31
N ILE A 174 21.64 44.84 -18.37
CA ILE A 174 22.42 44.47 -19.53
C ILE A 174 21.80 44.94 -20.86
N ALA A 175 20.52 44.70 -21.08
CA ALA A 175 19.90 45.05 -22.34
C ALA A 175 19.60 46.55 -22.45
N LYS A 176 19.05 47.16 -21.42
CA LYS A 176 18.72 48.61 -21.43
C LYS A 176 19.92 49.53 -21.62
N PRO A 177 21.08 49.34 -20.96
CA PRO A 177 22.25 50.17 -21.14
C PRO A 177 22.89 50.10 -22.55
N GLY A 178 22.68 49.00 -23.26
CA GLY A 178 23.21 48.78 -24.62
C GLY A 178 22.35 49.37 -25.75
N LEU A 179 21.21 49.99 -25.43
CA LEU A 179 20.32 50.57 -26.41
C LEU A 179 20.86 51.90 -26.94
N VAL A 180 21.18 51.95 -28.22
CA VAL A 180 21.62 53.19 -28.94
C VAL A 180 20.45 53.65 -29.80
N GLU A 181 19.93 54.87 -29.60
CA GLU A 181 18.87 55.46 -30.43
C GLU A 181 19.46 55.97 -31.77
N PRO A 182 18.64 56.00 -32.87
CA PRO A 182 17.18 55.95 -32.98
C PRO A 182 16.64 54.67 -33.62
N TYR A 183 15.54 54.13 -33.07
CA TYR A 183 14.86 52.97 -33.63
C TYR A 183 13.75 53.37 -34.60
N LEU A 184 13.55 52.58 -35.68
CA LEU A 184 12.39 52.62 -36.53
C LEU A 184 11.10 52.33 -35.71
N GLU A 185 9.97 52.94 -36.04
CA GLU A 185 8.72 52.85 -35.22
C GLU A 185 8.25 51.41 -34.91
N ILE A 186 8.53 50.45 -35.78
CA ILE A 186 8.17 49.03 -35.56
C ILE A 186 9.08 48.36 -34.51
N ASP A 187 10.35 48.74 -34.45
CA ASP A 187 11.30 48.22 -33.45
C ASP A 187 11.04 48.79 -32.05
N MET A 188 10.43 49.97 -31.95
CA MET A 188 10.14 50.63 -30.68
C MET A 188 9.29 49.75 -29.76
N PHE A 189 8.34 48.96 -30.29
CA PHE A 189 7.47 48.07 -29.52
C PHE A 189 8.24 46.93 -28.86
N LEU A 190 9.25 46.36 -29.54
CA LEU A 190 10.08 45.25 -29.06
C LEU A 190 11.10 45.72 -28.01
N HIS A 191 11.32 47.03 -27.87
CA HIS A 191 12.29 47.65 -26.96
C HIS A 191 11.66 48.25 -25.70
N LEU A 192 10.31 48.28 -25.63
CA LEU A 192 9.60 48.88 -24.49
C LEU A 192 9.90 48.09 -23.18
N PRO A 193 10.38 48.78 -22.10
CA PRO A 193 10.58 48.17 -20.81
C PRO A 193 9.36 47.42 -20.28
N LEU A 194 8.17 47.93 -20.60
CA LEU A 194 6.90 47.33 -20.20
C LEU A 194 6.75 45.89 -20.68
N MET A 195 7.23 45.56 -21.88
CA MET A 195 7.15 44.20 -22.45
C MET A 195 8.01 43.20 -21.66
N PHE A 196 9.19 43.61 -21.18
CA PHE A 196 10.06 42.73 -20.38
C PHE A 196 9.57 42.60 -18.95
N ILE A 197 9.01 43.68 -18.38
CA ILE A 197 8.32 43.61 -17.10
C ILE A 197 7.10 42.69 -17.19
N ALA A 198 6.31 42.80 -18.25
CA ALA A 198 5.15 41.91 -18.47
C ALA A 198 5.56 40.43 -18.61
N LYS A 199 6.64 40.14 -19.41
CA LYS A 199 7.17 38.78 -19.54
C LYS A 199 7.65 38.22 -18.17
N GLY A 200 8.39 39.02 -17.38
CA GLY A 200 8.80 38.62 -16.03
C GLY A 200 7.60 38.42 -15.10
N GLY A 201 6.58 39.27 -15.21
CA GLY A 201 5.32 39.12 -14.50
C GLY A 201 4.58 37.82 -14.86
N LEU A 202 4.59 37.45 -16.16
CA LEU A 202 4.04 36.16 -16.61
C LEU A 202 4.79 34.95 -16.03
N LEU A 203 6.12 35.03 -15.88
CA LEU A 203 6.90 33.98 -15.21
C LEU A 203 6.50 33.84 -13.74
N ILE A 204 6.29 34.94 -13.03
CA ILE A 204 5.81 34.96 -11.64
C ILE A 204 4.42 34.31 -11.56
N LEU A 205 3.49 34.71 -12.44
CA LEU A 205 2.15 34.14 -12.52
C LEU A 205 2.19 32.64 -12.85
N ALA A 206 3.05 32.24 -13.77
CA ALA A 206 3.26 30.83 -14.09
C ALA A 206 3.76 30.03 -12.87
N GLY A 207 4.67 30.62 -12.07
CA GLY A 207 5.14 30.00 -10.82
C GLY A 207 4.02 29.85 -9.77
N MET A 208 3.15 30.85 -9.64
CA MET A 208 1.97 30.76 -8.76
C MET A 208 1.00 29.67 -9.23
N ALA A 209 0.71 29.62 -10.54
CA ALA A 209 -0.11 28.59 -11.15
C ALA A 209 0.49 27.19 -10.94
N ALA A 210 1.79 27.04 -11.16
CA ALA A 210 2.53 25.80 -10.89
C ALA A 210 2.45 25.41 -9.41
N GLY A 211 2.55 26.38 -8.50
CA GLY A 211 2.36 26.16 -7.07
C GLY A 211 0.96 25.69 -6.70
N TYR A 212 -0.06 26.26 -7.31
CA TYR A 212 -1.45 25.81 -7.14
C TYR A 212 -1.62 24.36 -7.63
N VAL A 213 -1.11 24.03 -8.81
CA VAL A 213 -1.13 22.64 -9.34
C VAL A 213 -0.37 21.68 -8.42
N SER A 214 0.80 22.10 -7.91
CA SER A 214 1.57 21.32 -6.92
C SER A 214 0.74 20.99 -5.68
N ARG A 215 -0.04 21.97 -5.18
CA ARG A 215 -0.95 21.77 -4.03
C ARG A 215 -2.06 20.79 -4.37
N GLN A 216 -2.68 20.89 -5.54
CA GLN A 216 -3.73 19.97 -5.99
C GLN A 216 -3.23 18.53 -6.07
N ILE A 217 -2.07 18.33 -6.72
CA ILE A 217 -1.45 17.00 -6.82
C ILE A 217 -1.14 16.45 -5.41
N ARG A 218 -0.58 17.28 -4.54
CA ARG A 218 -0.31 16.91 -3.16
C ARG A 218 -1.57 16.46 -2.42
N GLN A 219 -2.66 17.22 -2.51
CA GLN A 219 -3.94 16.88 -1.88
C GLN A 219 -4.48 15.56 -2.42
N SER A 220 -4.48 15.36 -3.74
CA SER A 220 -4.94 14.11 -4.35
C SER A 220 -4.16 12.89 -3.86
N ILE A 221 -2.83 12.99 -3.74
CA ILE A 221 -1.99 11.91 -3.22
C ILE A 221 -2.33 11.65 -1.74
N THR A 222 -2.46 12.71 -0.94
CA THR A 222 -2.80 12.62 0.48
C THR A 222 -4.14 11.93 0.69
N ASP A 223 -5.15 12.31 -0.08
CA ASP A 223 -6.50 11.73 0.02
C ASP A 223 -6.51 10.26 -0.40
N THR A 224 -5.73 9.90 -1.42
CA THR A 224 -5.58 8.50 -1.85
C THR A 224 -4.92 7.64 -0.77
N ILE A 225 -3.83 8.12 -0.16
CA ILE A 225 -3.14 7.40 0.93
C ILE A 225 -4.09 7.20 2.11
N ARG A 226 -4.80 8.25 2.54
CA ARG A 226 -5.77 8.18 3.65
C ARG A 226 -6.92 7.22 3.37
N ALA A 227 -7.45 7.22 2.16
CA ALA A 227 -8.52 6.29 1.77
C ALA A 227 -8.04 4.83 1.87
N THR A 228 -6.83 4.53 1.38
CA THR A 228 -6.23 3.20 1.45
C THR A 228 -5.97 2.76 2.89
N GLU A 229 -5.48 3.66 3.75
CA GLU A 229 -5.27 3.38 5.18
C GLU A 229 -6.58 3.10 5.91
N THR A 230 -7.62 3.91 5.64
CA THR A 230 -8.95 3.72 6.25
C THR A 230 -9.54 2.37 5.85
N GLU A 231 -9.39 1.98 4.59
CA GLU A 231 -9.83 0.68 4.08
C GLU A 231 -9.06 -0.47 4.76
N GLN A 232 -7.74 -0.38 4.86
CA GLN A 232 -6.93 -1.39 5.55
C GLN A 232 -7.26 -1.50 7.04
N GLN A 233 -7.51 -0.37 7.72
CA GLN A 233 -7.94 -0.39 9.12
C GLN A 233 -9.33 -1.01 9.28
N ALA A 234 -10.27 -0.70 8.40
CA ALA A 234 -11.59 -1.33 8.40
C ALA A 234 -11.47 -2.84 8.20
N VAL A 235 -10.67 -3.30 7.24
CA VAL A 235 -10.41 -4.73 7.00
C VAL A 235 -9.75 -5.39 8.22
N THR A 236 -8.80 -4.73 8.86
CA THR A 236 -8.10 -5.26 10.05
C THR A 236 -9.05 -5.35 11.25
N LEU A 237 -9.86 -4.32 11.51
CA LEU A 237 -10.87 -4.33 12.58
C LEU A 237 -11.98 -5.36 12.30
N PHE A 238 -12.42 -5.48 11.05
CA PHE A 238 -13.36 -6.51 10.64
C PHE A 238 -12.76 -7.91 10.79
N GLY A 239 -11.49 -8.09 10.42
CA GLY A 239 -10.75 -9.35 10.55
C GLY A 239 -10.50 -9.79 12.00
N GLN A 240 -10.63 -8.89 12.99
CA GLN A 240 -10.63 -9.25 14.42
C GLN A 240 -11.98 -9.80 14.89
N GLN A 241 -13.06 -9.45 14.22
CA GLN A 241 -14.44 -9.91 14.54
C GLN A 241 -14.89 -11.09 13.68
N VAL A 242 -14.26 -11.27 12.52
CA VAL A 242 -14.54 -12.31 11.53
C VAL A 242 -13.22 -12.80 10.98
N SER A 243 -13.07 -14.09 10.66
CA SER A 243 -11.80 -14.57 10.10
C SER A 243 -11.41 -13.81 8.82
N PRO A 244 -10.10 -13.63 8.56
CA PRO A 244 -9.63 -12.91 7.37
C PRO A 244 -10.16 -13.49 6.05
N GLU A 245 -10.39 -14.81 6.00
CA GLU A 245 -10.92 -15.52 4.84
C GLU A 245 -12.38 -15.12 4.57
N ILE A 246 -13.21 -15.05 5.62
CA ILE A 246 -14.59 -14.59 5.54
C ILE A 246 -14.63 -13.11 5.14
N ALA A 247 -13.77 -12.28 5.74
CA ALA A 247 -13.69 -10.86 5.41
C ALA A 247 -13.35 -10.64 3.93
N ARG A 248 -12.38 -11.39 3.37
CA ARG A 248 -12.03 -11.34 1.94
C ARG A 248 -13.20 -11.80 1.07
N ALA A 249 -13.82 -12.93 1.38
CA ALA A 249 -14.94 -13.47 0.59
C ALA A 249 -16.11 -12.47 0.51
N VAL A 250 -16.41 -11.77 1.60
CA VAL A 250 -17.46 -10.74 1.64
C VAL A 250 -17.06 -9.49 0.84
N LEU A 251 -15.81 -9.05 0.91
CA LEU A 251 -15.31 -7.88 0.19
C LEU A 251 -15.21 -8.10 -1.31
N GLU A 252 -14.72 -9.26 -1.76
CA GLU A 252 -14.61 -9.62 -3.18
C GLU A 252 -15.96 -9.61 -3.89
N GLN A 253 -17.02 -9.96 -3.18
CA GLN A 253 -18.39 -9.94 -3.71
C GLN A 253 -19.14 -8.62 -3.44
N LYS A 254 -18.42 -7.54 -3.09
CA LYS A 254 -18.98 -6.20 -2.85
C LYS A 254 -20.15 -6.19 -1.86
N GLY A 255 -20.07 -7.01 -0.83
CA GLY A 255 -21.08 -7.10 0.21
C GLY A 255 -22.33 -7.91 -0.17
N ASN A 256 -22.43 -8.42 -1.40
CA ASN A 256 -23.58 -9.21 -1.87
C ASN A 256 -23.18 -10.70 -2.03
N TYR A 257 -22.74 -11.31 -0.92
CA TYR A 257 -22.34 -12.71 -0.91
C TYR A 257 -23.55 -13.60 -1.19
N GLN A 258 -23.66 -14.12 -2.43
CA GLN A 258 -24.73 -15.04 -2.80
C GLN A 258 -24.51 -16.40 -2.14
N SER A 259 -25.55 -16.91 -1.50
CA SER A 259 -25.51 -18.23 -0.89
C SER A 259 -25.33 -19.32 -1.94
N HIS A 260 -24.38 -20.22 -1.71
CA HIS A 260 -24.11 -21.34 -2.60
C HIS A 260 -23.88 -22.63 -1.81
N ARG A 261 -24.01 -23.76 -2.47
CA ARG A 261 -23.81 -25.07 -1.86
C ARG A 261 -22.34 -25.47 -1.98
N MET A 262 -21.75 -25.89 -0.87
CA MET A 262 -20.38 -26.39 -0.79
C MET A 262 -20.33 -27.69 -0.01
N ARG A 263 -19.42 -28.60 -0.36
CA ARG A 263 -19.12 -29.78 0.43
C ARG A 263 -18.07 -29.40 1.49
N VAL A 264 -18.42 -29.52 2.75
CA VAL A 264 -17.62 -29.03 3.88
C VAL A 264 -17.46 -30.11 4.95
N ALA A 265 -16.29 -30.12 5.60
CA ALA A 265 -16.14 -30.80 6.87
C ALA A 265 -16.36 -29.79 7.99
N VAL A 266 -17.33 -30.09 8.85
CA VAL A 266 -17.65 -29.27 10.03
C VAL A 266 -17.10 -29.97 11.25
N MET A 267 -16.28 -29.26 12.02
CA MET A 267 -15.71 -29.69 13.28
C MET A 267 -16.33 -28.88 14.42
N PHE A 268 -16.87 -29.57 15.42
CA PHE A 268 -17.16 -28.98 16.72
C PHE A 268 -16.10 -29.43 17.71
N LEU A 269 -15.68 -28.48 18.54
CA LEU A 269 -14.70 -28.70 19.59
C LEU A 269 -15.20 -28.04 20.87
N ASP A 270 -15.09 -28.75 22.01
CA ASP A 270 -15.59 -28.30 23.31
C ASP A 270 -14.66 -28.73 24.46
N ILE A 271 -14.54 -27.88 25.49
CA ILE A 271 -13.72 -28.17 26.68
C ILE A 271 -14.52 -28.98 27.66
N ARG A 272 -13.98 -30.08 28.13
CA ARG A 272 -14.65 -30.93 29.13
C ARG A 272 -14.62 -30.28 30.52
N ASP A 273 -15.77 -30.33 31.20
CA ASP A 273 -15.95 -29.83 32.56
C ASP A 273 -15.65 -28.32 32.77
N PHE A 274 -15.68 -27.54 31.67
CA PHE A 274 -15.40 -26.11 31.71
C PHE A 274 -16.33 -25.34 32.66
N THR A 275 -17.62 -25.63 32.66
CA THR A 275 -18.61 -25.00 33.57
C THR A 275 -18.19 -25.14 35.06
N LYS A 276 -17.64 -26.29 35.42
CA LYS A 276 -17.15 -26.53 36.79
C LYS A 276 -15.93 -25.68 37.09
N TYR A 277 -15.00 -25.56 36.14
CA TYR A 277 -13.82 -24.69 36.27
C TYR A 277 -14.26 -23.22 36.39
N ALA A 278 -15.06 -22.71 35.42
CA ALA A 278 -15.48 -21.32 35.37
C ALA A 278 -16.30 -20.87 36.61
N SER A 279 -16.95 -21.81 37.32
CA SER A 279 -17.70 -21.48 38.54
C SER A 279 -16.83 -21.22 39.78
N HIS A 280 -15.53 -21.53 39.71
CA HIS A 280 -14.60 -21.37 40.82
C HIS A 280 -13.52 -20.30 40.55
N GLU A 281 -13.40 -19.80 39.35
CA GLU A 281 -12.38 -18.84 38.91
C GLU A 281 -12.97 -17.43 38.73
N THR A 282 -12.08 -16.42 38.67
CA THR A 282 -12.51 -15.06 38.33
C THR A 282 -12.83 -14.93 36.84
N PRO A 283 -13.73 -14.03 36.44
CA PRO A 283 -14.02 -13.80 35.01
C PRO A 283 -12.77 -13.47 34.19
N GLU A 284 -11.81 -12.79 34.78
CA GLU A 284 -10.54 -12.43 34.15
C GLU A 284 -9.66 -13.65 33.89
N ASP A 285 -9.58 -14.59 34.85
CA ASP A 285 -8.83 -15.84 34.71
C ASP A 285 -9.47 -16.76 33.69
N VAL A 286 -10.82 -16.84 33.68
CA VAL A 286 -11.58 -17.59 32.68
C VAL A 286 -11.32 -17.05 31.27
N MET A 287 -11.33 -15.73 31.09
CA MET A 287 -11.02 -15.09 29.81
C MET A 287 -9.57 -15.31 29.37
N ALA A 288 -8.60 -15.22 30.28
CA ALA A 288 -7.20 -15.49 29.99
C ALA A 288 -6.98 -16.94 29.54
N TYR A 289 -7.62 -17.89 30.23
CA TYR A 289 -7.59 -19.30 29.86
C TYR A 289 -8.19 -19.54 28.48
N GLN A 290 -9.40 -19.00 28.20
CA GLN A 290 -10.04 -19.10 26.88
C GLN A 290 -9.19 -18.51 25.78
N ASN A 291 -8.58 -17.34 26.00
CA ASN A 291 -7.69 -16.71 25.01
C ASN A 291 -6.47 -17.59 24.68
N THR A 292 -5.89 -18.23 25.67
CA THR A 292 -4.77 -19.16 25.48
C THR A 292 -5.21 -20.39 24.69
N PHE A 293 -6.36 -20.97 25.07
CA PHE A 293 -6.93 -22.14 24.44
C PHE A 293 -7.32 -21.88 22.98
N PHE A 294 -8.13 -20.85 22.73
CA PHE A 294 -8.56 -20.51 21.36
C PHE A 294 -7.39 -19.99 20.50
N GLY A 295 -6.39 -19.37 21.10
CA GLY A 295 -5.19 -18.95 20.37
C GLY A 295 -4.39 -20.14 19.77
N ILE A 296 -4.36 -21.29 20.48
CA ILE A 296 -3.78 -22.53 19.94
C ILE A 296 -4.63 -23.05 18.78
N ILE A 297 -5.96 -23.09 18.96
CA ILE A 297 -6.90 -23.62 17.96
C ILE A 297 -6.88 -22.79 16.68
N ILE A 298 -7.03 -21.46 16.79
CA ILE A 298 -7.05 -20.55 15.63
C ILE A 298 -5.81 -20.76 14.79
N ARG A 299 -4.61 -20.73 15.41
CA ARG A 299 -3.34 -20.90 14.70
C ARG A 299 -3.25 -22.23 13.94
N ILE A 300 -3.73 -23.34 14.54
CA ILE A 300 -3.69 -24.63 13.90
C ILE A 300 -4.71 -24.71 12.77
N VAL A 301 -5.93 -24.24 13.02
CA VAL A 301 -7.00 -24.22 12.02
C VAL A 301 -6.58 -23.43 10.78
N GLU A 302 -5.98 -22.24 10.96
CA GLU A 302 -5.44 -21.43 9.87
C GLU A 302 -4.31 -22.15 9.09
N GLN A 303 -3.41 -22.86 9.79
CA GLN A 303 -2.35 -23.64 9.14
C GLN A 303 -2.88 -24.73 8.22
N TYR A 304 -4.04 -25.31 8.55
CA TYR A 304 -4.71 -26.32 7.76
C TYR A 304 -5.78 -25.74 6.81
N GLY A 305 -5.82 -24.42 6.61
CA GLY A 305 -6.79 -23.78 5.70
C GLY A 305 -8.22 -23.85 6.15
N GLY A 306 -8.46 -24.12 7.43
CA GLY A 306 -9.78 -24.08 8.05
C GLY A 306 -10.15 -22.69 8.55
N VAL A 307 -11.40 -22.53 8.92
CA VAL A 307 -11.96 -21.28 9.43
C VAL A 307 -12.74 -21.51 10.71
N VAL A 308 -12.40 -20.75 11.77
CA VAL A 308 -13.23 -20.70 12.98
C VAL A 308 -14.43 -19.79 12.71
N ASN A 309 -15.61 -20.39 12.56
CA ASN A 309 -16.83 -19.65 12.21
C ASN A 309 -17.46 -18.97 13.41
N GLN A 310 -17.44 -19.64 14.56
CA GLN A 310 -18.13 -19.14 15.75
C GLN A 310 -17.53 -19.75 17.02
N PHE A 311 -17.37 -18.91 18.05
CA PHE A 311 -17.12 -19.34 19.42
C PHE A 311 -18.45 -19.60 20.14
N LEU A 312 -18.54 -20.70 20.86
CA LEU A 312 -19.76 -21.19 21.49
C LEU A 312 -19.57 -21.37 23.00
N GLY A 313 -19.15 -20.31 23.67
CA GLY A 313 -18.77 -20.34 25.08
C GLY A 313 -17.38 -20.98 25.28
N ASP A 314 -17.36 -22.24 25.67
CA ASP A 314 -16.18 -23.06 25.88
C ASP A 314 -15.78 -23.93 24.67
N GLY A 315 -16.54 -23.84 23.62
CA GLY A 315 -16.31 -24.55 22.37
C GLY A 315 -16.25 -23.64 21.15
N CYS A 316 -16.00 -24.23 20.01
CA CYS A 316 -16.05 -23.52 18.72
C CYS A 316 -16.53 -24.42 17.59
N MET A 317 -17.11 -23.78 16.55
CA MET A 317 -17.44 -24.37 15.27
C MET A 317 -16.38 -23.97 14.25
N ILE A 318 -15.80 -24.95 13.59
CA ILE A 318 -14.76 -24.82 12.59
C ILE A 318 -15.23 -25.45 11.30
N THR A 319 -14.88 -24.85 10.16
CA THR A 319 -15.18 -25.43 8.84
C THR A 319 -13.90 -25.55 8.02
N PHE A 320 -13.84 -26.62 7.23
CA PHE A 320 -12.83 -26.85 6.19
C PHE A 320 -13.57 -27.03 4.86
N GLY A 321 -13.11 -26.36 3.80
CA GLY A 321 -13.76 -26.31 2.51
C GLY A 321 -14.78 -25.17 2.34
N ALA A 322 -14.89 -24.23 3.31
CA ALA A 322 -15.66 -23.00 3.20
C ALA A 322 -15.06 -21.90 4.08
N PRO A 323 -15.00 -20.61 3.62
CA PRO A 323 -15.43 -20.09 2.32
C PRO A 323 -14.51 -20.46 1.16
N VAL A 324 -13.32 -21.00 1.45
CA VAL A 324 -12.33 -21.43 0.46
C VAL A 324 -12.41 -22.93 0.25
N GLU A 325 -12.50 -23.36 -0.99
CA GLU A 325 -12.52 -24.78 -1.35
C GLU A 325 -11.20 -25.46 -0.98
N VAL A 326 -11.31 -26.71 -0.46
CA VAL A 326 -10.18 -27.57 -0.14
C VAL A 326 -10.42 -28.92 -0.78
N ASP A 327 -9.40 -29.52 -1.39
CA ASP A 327 -9.55 -30.77 -2.16
C ASP A 327 -10.14 -31.94 -1.35
N ASN A 328 -9.67 -32.16 -0.12
CA ASN A 328 -10.22 -33.16 0.81
C ASN A 328 -10.46 -32.54 2.19
N PRO A 329 -11.59 -31.86 2.40
CA PRO A 329 -11.86 -31.18 3.65
C PRO A 329 -11.95 -32.12 4.86
N ALA A 330 -12.32 -33.38 4.67
CA ALA A 330 -12.38 -34.36 5.75
C ALA A 330 -11.00 -34.76 6.26
N GLU A 331 -10.07 -35.04 5.37
CA GLU A 331 -8.68 -35.40 5.74
C GLU A 331 -7.98 -34.26 6.47
N VAL A 332 -8.06 -33.06 5.91
CA VAL A 332 -7.47 -31.84 6.50
C VAL A 332 -8.09 -31.56 7.88
N ALA A 333 -9.38 -31.72 8.04
CA ALA A 333 -10.06 -31.54 9.33
C ALA A 333 -9.58 -32.55 10.39
N VAL A 334 -9.38 -33.82 10.00
CA VAL A 334 -8.87 -34.87 10.91
C VAL A 334 -7.43 -34.60 11.30
N GLU A 335 -6.56 -34.23 10.37
CA GLU A 335 -5.16 -33.85 10.67
C GLU A 335 -5.08 -32.64 11.62
N ALA A 336 -5.89 -31.60 11.37
CA ALA A 336 -6.01 -30.47 12.26
C ALA A 336 -6.47 -30.90 13.66
N GLY A 337 -7.45 -31.78 13.78
CA GLY A 337 -7.95 -32.32 15.03
C GLY A 337 -6.84 -33.05 15.84
N PHE A 338 -6.05 -33.89 15.22
CA PHE A 338 -4.91 -34.54 15.85
C PHE A 338 -3.84 -33.55 16.31
N THR A 339 -3.56 -32.56 15.47
CA THR A 339 -2.60 -31.50 15.80
C THR A 339 -3.07 -30.65 16.98
N ILE A 340 -4.35 -30.32 17.05
CA ILE A 340 -4.99 -29.64 18.19
C ILE A 340 -4.81 -30.44 19.46
N LEU A 341 -5.18 -31.73 19.46
CA LEU A 341 -5.01 -32.61 20.63
C LEU A 341 -3.58 -32.68 21.12
N LYS A 342 -2.62 -32.77 20.20
CA LYS A 342 -1.19 -32.82 20.50
C LYS A 342 -0.69 -31.50 21.13
N GLU A 343 -1.04 -30.37 20.53
CA GLU A 343 -0.56 -29.05 21.00
C GLU A 343 -1.21 -28.64 22.32
N ILE A 344 -2.49 -28.98 22.55
CA ILE A 344 -3.13 -28.78 23.87
C ILE A 344 -2.45 -29.62 24.94
N ARG A 345 -2.18 -30.90 24.67
CA ARG A 345 -1.44 -31.77 25.61
C ARG A 345 -0.06 -31.22 25.88
N LYS A 346 0.64 -30.72 24.88
CA LYS A 346 1.92 -30.06 25.05
C LYS A 346 1.82 -28.81 25.91
N ALA A 347 0.83 -27.92 25.66
CA ALA A 347 0.64 -26.71 26.44
C ALA A 347 0.33 -27.02 27.94
N VAL A 348 -0.40 -28.08 28.21
CA VAL A 348 -0.62 -28.58 29.58
C VAL A 348 0.71 -29.09 30.22
N ASN A 349 1.51 -29.87 29.50
CA ASN A 349 2.78 -30.40 30.01
C ASN A 349 3.82 -29.27 30.21
N ASP A 350 3.79 -28.24 29.41
CA ASP A 350 4.66 -27.07 29.50
C ASP A 350 4.16 -26.04 30.55
N GLU A 351 3.12 -26.39 31.33
CA GLU A 351 2.47 -25.53 32.34
C GLU A 351 1.95 -24.18 31.82
N LEU A 352 1.72 -24.08 30.51
CA LEU A 352 1.12 -22.91 29.85
C LEU A 352 -0.40 -22.86 30.02
N MET A 353 -1.01 -23.99 30.37
CA MET A 353 -2.44 -24.17 30.55
C MET A 353 -2.73 -25.19 31.66
N ILE A 354 -3.85 -25.02 32.31
CA ILE A 354 -4.34 -26.02 33.28
C ILE A 354 -4.63 -27.37 32.58
N PRO A 355 -4.68 -28.48 33.33
CA PRO A 355 -5.08 -29.78 32.79
C PRO A 355 -6.42 -29.67 32.03
N THR A 356 -6.35 -29.80 30.70
CA THR A 356 -7.47 -29.58 29.80
C THR A 356 -7.73 -30.82 28.94
N THR A 357 -8.96 -31.28 28.94
CA THR A 357 -9.45 -32.33 28.06
C THR A 357 -10.49 -31.76 27.13
N ILE A 358 -10.44 -32.15 25.86
CA ILE A 358 -11.40 -31.67 24.84
C ILE A 358 -12.13 -32.82 24.17
N GLY A 359 -13.30 -32.51 23.63
CA GLY A 359 -14.02 -33.38 22.70
C GLY A 359 -14.01 -32.77 21.29
N ILE A 360 -13.77 -33.58 20.28
CA ILE A 360 -13.82 -33.21 18.89
C ILE A 360 -14.84 -34.09 18.17
N GLY A 361 -15.74 -33.48 17.39
CA GLY A 361 -16.70 -34.18 16.54
C GLY A 361 -16.64 -33.60 15.12
N ILE A 362 -16.44 -34.46 14.11
CA ILE A 362 -16.40 -34.06 12.70
C ILE A 362 -17.44 -34.80 11.89
N HIS A 363 -18.13 -34.04 11.02
CA HIS A 363 -19.00 -34.61 9.98
C HIS A 363 -18.72 -33.94 8.63
N LEU A 364 -18.84 -34.72 7.54
CA LEU A 364 -18.64 -34.25 6.16
C LEU A 364 -19.97 -34.28 5.43
N GLY A 365 -20.36 -33.19 4.79
CA GLY A 365 -21.59 -33.13 4.01
C GLY A 365 -21.73 -31.79 3.27
N ASP A 366 -22.91 -31.67 2.61
CA ASP A 366 -23.26 -30.43 1.90
C ASP A 366 -23.83 -29.39 2.86
N ALA A 367 -23.32 -28.16 2.71
CA ALA A 367 -23.86 -27.00 3.41
C ALA A 367 -24.24 -25.88 2.43
N VAL A 368 -25.14 -25.03 2.83
CA VAL A 368 -25.33 -23.71 2.21
C VAL A 368 -24.51 -22.70 2.96
N VAL A 369 -23.61 -22.03 2.22
CA VAL A 369 -22.68 -21.05 2.72
C VAL A 369 -23.11 -19.70 2.19
N GLY A 370 -23.25 -18.70 3.06
CA GLY A 370 -23.70 -17.38 2.65
C GLY A 370 -24.04 -16.46 3.80
N ASN A 371 -24.53 -15.26 3.49
CA ASN A 371 -24.97 -14.32 4.49
C ASN A 371 -26.41 -14.61 4.93
N ILE A 372 -26.62 -14.66 6.23
CA ILE A 372 -27.95 -14.73 6.86
C ILE A 372 -28.22 -13.40 7.56
N GLY A 373 -29.40 -12.85 7.36
CA GLY A 373 -29.84 -11.62 8.03
C GLY A 373 -30.61 -10.68 7.14
N THR A 374 -30.63 -9.41 7.51
CA THR A 374 -31.29 -8.30 6.82
C THR A 374 -30.26 -7.37 6.19
N GLU A 375 -30.71 -6.38 5.41
CA GLU A 375 -29.82 -5.36 4.85
C GLU A 375 -29.00 -4.59 5.91
N THR A 376 -29.54 -4.46 7.12
CA THR A 376 -28.87 -3.72 8.23
C THR A 376 -28.02 -4.59 9.13
N ARG A 377 -28.20 -5.93 9.11
CA ARG A 377 -27.42 -6.88 9.91
C ARG A 377 -27.32 -8.22 9.21
N GLN A 378 -26.14 -8.50 8.73
CA GLN A 378 -25.79 -9.77 8.08
C GLN A 378 -24.67 -10.46 8.83
N GLN A 379 -24.71 -11.79 8.83
CA GLN A 379 -23.66 -12.64 9.36
C GLN A 379 -23.37 -13.75 8.36
N TYR A 380 -22.08 -13.94 8.06
CA TYR A 380 -21.64 -15.12 7.32
C TYR A 380 -22.00 -16.37 8.12
N SER A 381 -22.59 -17.35 7.45
CA SER A 381 -23.06 -18.57 8.08
C SER A 381 -22.89 -19.77 7.17
N VAL A 382 -22.64 -20.90 7.80
CA VAL A 382 -22.66 -22.24 7.19
C VAL A 382 -23.85 -22.96 7.76
N THR A 383 -24.80 -23.33 6.91
CA THR A 383 -26.09 -23.89 7.33
C THR A 383 -26.38 -25.20 6.60
N GLY A 384 -26.83 -26.20 7.33
CA GLY A 384 -27.18 -27.50 6.78
C GLY A 384 -27.19 -28.58 7.85
N ASN A 385 -27.72 -29.77 7.49
CA ASN A 385 -27.74 -30.92 8.39
C ASN A 385 -26.31 -31.30 8.86
N VAL A 386 -25.30 -31.08 8.03
CA VAL A 386 -23.87 -31.32 8.35
C VAL A 386 -23.46 -30.62 9.65
N VAL A 387 -23.95 -29.41 9.90
CA VAL A 387 -23.62 -28.62 11.11
C VAL A 387 -24.28 -29.26 12.34
N ILE A 388 -25.56 -29.64 12.22
CA ILE A 388 -26.29 -30.27 13.30
C ILE A 388 -25.68 -31.61 13.68
N LEU A 389 -25.30 -32.42 12.69
CA LEU A 389 -24.69 -33.72 12.91
C LEU A 389 -23.30 -33.61 13.53
N ALA A 390 -22.45 -32.72 13.07
CA ALA A 390 -21.12 -32.49 13.65
C ALA A 390 -21.21 -32.09 15.15
N ALA A 391 -22.14 -31.18 15.48
CA ALA A 391 -22.40 -30.80 16.87
C ALA A 391 -22.87 -31.96 17.74
N ARG A 392 -23.72 -32.81 17.21
CA ARG A 392 -24.19 -33.99 17.95
C ARG A 392 -23.10 -35.05 18.11
N ILE A 393 -22.28 -35.28 17.10
CA ILE A 393 -21.12 -36.19 17.17
C ILE A 393 -20.16 -35.73 18.25
N GLU A 394 -19.88 -34.42 18.34
CA GLU A 394 -19.06 -33.89 19.41
C GLU A 394 -19.62 -34.23 20.79
N GLN A 395 -20.93 -34.02 21.03
CA GLN A 395 -21.62 -34.32 22.32
C GLN A 395 -21.53 -35.80 22.71
N LEU A 396 -21.43 -36.70 21.76
CA LEU A 396 -21.32 -38.16 22.01
C LEU A 396 -19.95 -38.57 22.56
N ASN A 397 -18.91 -37.73 22.46
CA ASN A 397 -17.63 -38.00 23.13
C ASN A 397 -17.83 -38.22 24.65
N LYS A 398 -18.78 -37.52 25.27
CA LYS A 398 -19.04 -37.63 26.71
C LYS A 398 -19.57 -39.01 27.12
N PRO A 399 -20.66 -39.52 26.57
CA PRO A 399 -21.20 -40.85 26.92
C PRO A 399 -20.28 -41.99 26.45
N PHE A 400 -19.52 -41.82 25.37
CA PHE A 400 -18.59 -42.85 24.90
C PHE A 400 -17.19 -42.77 25.56
N HIS A 401 -16.93 -41.76 26.40
CA HIS A 401 -15.62 -41.53 27.05
C HIS A 401 -14.48 -41.41 26.02
N THR A 402 -14.73 -40.71 24.95
CA THR A 402 -13.80 -40.48 23.84
C THR A 402 -13.40 -39.00 23.75
N GLN A 403 -12.38 -38.69 22.96
CA GLN A 403 -11.97 -37.31 22.68
C GLN A 403 -12.13 -36.92 21.20
N PHE A 404 -12.21 -37.91 20.29
CA PHE A 404 -12.28 -37.63 18.86
C PHE A 404 -13.18 -38.61 18.14
N LEU A 405 -14.34 -38.14 17.75
CA LEU A 405 -15.32 -38.90 16.99
C LEU A 405 -15.52 -38.32 15.60
N VAL A 406 -15.67 -39.19 14.61
CA VAL A 406 -15.99 -38.81 13.24
C VAL A 406 -17.13 -39.68 12.72
N SER A 407 -17.90 -39.15 11.76
CA SER A 407 -18.89 -39.94 11.03
C SER A 407 -18.25 -40.83 9.98
N ARG A 408 -19.06 -41.80 9.45
CA ARG A 408 -18.65 -42.68 8.36
C ARG A 408 -18.17 -41.92 7.13
N GLU A 409 -18.87 -40.84 6.73
CA GLU A 409 -18.54 -40.03 5.55
C GLU A 409 -17.13 -39.40 5.67
N VAL A 410 -16.76 -39.00 6.90
CA VAL A 410 -15.40 -38.51 7.18
C VAL A 410 -14.41 -39.67 7.08
N TYR A 411 -14.70 -40.80 7.77
CA TYR A 411 -13.78 -41.94 7.79
C TYR A 411 -13.51 -42.51 6.40
N GLU A 412 -14.53 -42.70 5.58
CA GLU A 412 -14.43 -43.20 4.20
C GLU A 412 -13.71 -42.23 3.25
N SER A 413 -13.60 -40.94 3.61
CA SER A 413 -12.91 -39.91 2.83
C SER A 413 -11.42 -39.81 3.18
N LEU A 414 -10.93 -40.52 4.20
CA LEU A 414 -9.52 -40.50 4.58
C LEU A 414 -8.69 -41.35 3.64
N THR A 415 -7.63 -40.76 3.10
CA THR A 415 -6.64 -41.47 2.26
C THR A 415 -5.77 -42.39 3.12
N ASN A 416 -5.39 -41.92 4.31
CA ASN A 416 -4.56 -42.65 5.25
C ASN A 416 -5.25 -42.68 6.64
N PRO A 417 -6.17 -43.60 6.89
CA PRO A 417 -6.81 -43.69 8.20
C PRO A 417 -5.79 -44.05 9.28
N PRO A 418 -5.95 -43.52 10.51
CA PRO A 418 -5.07 -43.86 11.64
C PRO A 418 -5.05 -45.37 11.94
N GLU A 419 -3.91 -45.87 12.40
CA GLU A 419 -3.79 -47.32 12.74
C GLU A 419 -4.75 -47.77 13.87
N THR A 420 -5.07 -46.86 14.78
CA THR A 420 -5.96 -47.11 15.92
C THR A 420 -7.33 -46.51 15.69
N VAL A 421 -8.17 -47.15 14.90
CA VAL A 421 -9.56 -46.77 14.71
C VAL A 421 -10.49 -47.80 15.38
N ARG A 422 -11.44 -47.31 16.15
CA ARG A 422 -12.48 -48.14 16.73
C ARG A 422 -13.84 -47.78 16.15
N ALA A 423 -14.46 -48.69 15.42
CA ALA A 423 -15.85 -48.54 15.00
C ALA A 423 -16.79 -48.68 16.22
N LEU A 424 -17.65 -47.67 16.43
CA LEU A 424 -18.65 -47.69 17.50
C LEU A 424 -20.01 -48.24 17.03
N GLY A 425 -20.16 -48.39 15.70
CA GLY A 425 -21.34 -48.89 15.06
C GLY A 425 -22.45 -47.84 14.91
N PRO A 426 -23.64 -48.30 14.45
CA PRO A 426 -24.82 -47.44 14.29
C PRO A 426 -25.25 -46.84 15.62
N THR A 427 -25.37 -45.53 15.66
CA THR A 427 -25.70 -44.77 16.85
C THR A 427 -26.91 -43.86 16.58
N VAL A 428 -27.89 -43.93 17.42
CA VAL A 428 -29.09 -43.07 17.36
C VAL A 428 -28.71 -41.70 17.88
N ILE A 429 -28.88 -40.69 17.05
CA ILE A 429 -28.63 -39.27 17.39
C ILE A 429 -29.94 -38.58 17.71
N LYS A 430 -30.03 -37.93 18.87
CA LYS A 430 -31.24 -37.22 19.29
C LYS A 430 -31.66 -36.16 18.28
N GLY A 431 -32.86 -36.29 17.71
CA GLY A 431 -33.40 -35.34 16.73
C GLY A 431 -32.99 -35.62 15.27
N VAL A 432 -32.45 -36.79 15.00
CA VAL A 432 -32.15 -37.32 13.68
C VAL A 432 -32.85 -38.65 13.53
N ASP A 433 -33.58 -38.85 12.43
CA ASP A 433 -34.39 -40.07 12.20
C ASP A 433 -33.53 -41.27 11.77
N GLU A 434 -32.32 -41.05 11.31
CA GLU A 434 -31.42 -42.09 10.83
C GLU A 434 -30.29 -42.34 11.85
N GLU A 435 -29.90 -43.64 11.96
CA GLU A 435 -28.69 -44.02 12.69
C GLU A 435 -27.46 -43.65 11.92
N ILE A 436 -26.43 -43.09 12.62
CA ILE A 436 -25.17 -42.71 12.02
C ILE A 436 -24.06 -43.63 12.52
N GLU A 437 -23.25 -44.17 11.60
CA GLU A 437 -22.05 -44.93 11.95
C GLU A 437 -20.97 -43.99 12.42
N LEU A 438 -20.40 -44.27 13.60
CA LEU A 438 -19.38 -43.48 14.22
C LEU A 438 -18.08 -44.25 14.37
N TYR A 439 -16.98 -43.50 14.23
CA TYR A 439 -15.63 -44.00 14.41
C TYR A 439 -14.89 -43.13 15.43
N GLN A 440 -14.24 -43.81 16.38
CA GLN A 440 -13.31 -43.16 17.30
C GLN A 440 -11.91 -43.20 16.70
N LEU A 441 -11.26 -42.05 16.58
CA LEU A 441 -9.90 -41.91 16.06
C LEU A 441 -8.85 -41.75 17.15
N PHE A 442 -9.29 -41.41 18.39
CA PHE A 442 -8.40 -41.14 19.53
C PHE A 442 -9.08 -41.39 20.86
#